data_bdd373f4688c6b5305910f3fd4b77224
#
_entry.id   bdd373f4688c6b5305910f3fd4b77224
#
_cell.length_a   1.000
_cell.length_b   1.000
_cell.length_c   1.000
_cell.angle_alpha   90.00
_cell.angle_beta   90.00
_cell.angle_gamma   90.00
#
_symmetry.space_group_name_H-M   'P 1'
#
loop_
_entity.id
_entity.type
_entity.pdbx_description
1 polymer ?
#
loop_
_entity_poly.entity_id
_entity_poly.type
_entity_poly.pdbx_seq_one_letter_code
_entity_poly.pdbx_strand_id
1 'polypeptide(L)'
;MGRTAFYHFYSVGSHAASTPLASLEEALVARKKGGFLWIACVSPERAELDAIAREFSIHPLSVADCFDEDQIPKIDAFPDYTEILFNDIVSSPDARVRAASASSATPAASDIGSAGAGCAVSIAEINLFFGGDFIVSVFRDETAARVTPEAIIDDVIRLRPRGIHGPARILHALLDRAIELSFPAVDAASDGIAELEDECLLGEGRIDPAKAHAIRQSLTLMRKSLFHERELLARLARKDSPLVPEESLIYFSDLYDHVAKFLGTVEADRDALTNLAQLTLAISGNEMARQAAKTNRSMTRLTFITTIFMPLTLVAGIGGMSEWTMITGQENWKASYAILLCAMALIGVANYLALKWLNRKP
;
A
#
# COMPACT_ATOMS: atom_id res chain seq x y z
N MET A 1 0.57 26.60 -25.50
CA MET A 1 1.80 26.49 -24.71
C MET A 1 1.59 27.32 -23.47
N GLY A 2 1.37 26.70 -22.33
CA GLY A 2 1.25 27.37 -21.04
C GLY A 2 2.63 27.85 -20.58
N ARG A 3 2.64 28.83 -19.70
CA ARG A 3 3.87 29.35 -19.10
C ARG A 3 4.44 28.26 -18.19
N THR A 4 5.68 27.82 -18.43
CA THR A 4 6.33 26.74 -17.69
C THR A 4 7.09 27.25 -16.45
N ALA A 5 7.44 28.55 -16.41
CA ALA A 5 8.08 29.15 -15.24
C ALA A 5 7.31 30.36 -14.72
N PHE A 6 7.19 30.44 -13.39
CA PHE A 6 6.56 31.52 -12.65
C PHE A 6 7.62 32.19 -11.77
N TYR A 7 7.69 33.52 -11.82
CA TYR A 7 8.69 34.31 -11.09
C TYR A 7 8.00 35.19 -10.07
N HIS A 8 8.38 35.07 -8.79
CA HIS A 8 7.84 35.85 -7.69
C HIS A 8 8.96 36.52 -6.90
N PHE A 9 8.88 37.84 -6.77
CA PHE A 9 9.83 38.63 -6.00
C PHE A 9 9.24 39.06 -4.67
N TYR A 10 10.01 38.91 -3.62
CA TYR A 10 9.69 39.34 -2.26
C TYR A 10 10.66 40.40 -1.81
N SER A 11 10.17 41.65 -1.59
CA SER A 11 11.03 42.75 -1.13
C SER A 11 11.35 42.65 0.36
N VAL A 12 12.47 43.22 0.78
CA VAL A 12 12.86 43.34 2.19
C VAL A 12 11.78 44.11 2.96
N GLY A 13 11.25 43.52 4.04
CA GLY A 13 10.20 44.12 4.85
C GLY A 13 8.77 43.87 4.40
N SER A 14 8.54 43.26 3.25
CA SER A 14 7.22 42.80 2.83
C SER A 14 6.94 41.43 3.43
N HIS A 15 6.13 41.38 4.48
CA HIS A 15 5.91 40.15 5.24
C HIS A 15 5.05 39.11 4.52
N ALA A 16 4.45 39.41 3.35
CA ALA A 16 3.55 38.46 2.67
C ALA A 16 3.24 38.78 1.19
N ALA A 17 3.53 39.95 0.70
CA ALA A 17 3.17 40.30 -0.68
C ALA A 17 4.27 39.93 -1.66
N SER A 18 4.01 38.95 -2.55
CA SER A 18 4.86 38.68 -3.70
C SER A 18 4.50 39.60 -4.86
N THR A 19 5.49 40.02 -5.62
CA THR A 19 5.27 40.68 -6.90
C THR A 19 5.52 39.71 -8.02
N PRO A 20 4.49 39.29 -8.79
CA PRO A 20 4.70 38.43 -9.94
C PRO A 20 5.46 39.18 -11.03
N LEU A 21 6.41 38.49 -11.67
CA LEU A 21 7.25 39.07 -12.74
C LEU A 21 7.02 38.33 -14.05
N ALA A 22 7.28 38.99 -15.15
CA ALA A 22 6.93 38.47 -16.47
C ALA A 22 8.03 37.58 -17.08
N SER A 23 9.30 37.79 -16.68
CA SER A 23 10.45 37.08 -17.27
C SER A 23 11.60 36.91 -16.28
N LEU A 24 12.54 36.03 -16.66
CA LEU A 24 13.78 35.82 -15.91
C LEU A 24 14.62 37.12 -15.83
N GLU A 25 14.64 37.92 -16.90
CA GLU A 25 15.38 39.20 -16.93
C GLU A 25 14.83 40.18 -15.89
N GLU A 26 13.51 40.33 -15.80
CA GLU A 26 12.86 41.16 -14.78
C GLU A 26 13.16 40.65 -13.37
N ALA A 27 13.18 39.30 -13.20
CA ALA A 27 13.48 38.66 -11.94
C ALA A 27 14.92 38.97 -11.47
N LEU A 28 15.89 38.89 -12.37
CA LEU A 28 17.28 39.23 -12.08
C LEU A 28 17.48 40.74 -11.76
N VAL A 29 16.75 41.61 -12.44
CA VAL A 29 16.76 43.06 -12.12
C VAL A 29 16.15 43.32 -10.75
N ALA A 30 15.04 42.64 -10.41
CA ALA A 30 14.39 42.77 -9.12
C ALA A 30 15.30 42.26 -7.97
N ARG A 31 16.02 41.15 -8.15
CA ARG A 31 16.97 40.59 -7.20
C ARG A 31 18.03 41.63 -6.76
N LYS A 32 18.51 42.43 -7.70
CA LYS A 32 19.51 43.50 -7.41
C LYS A 32 18.98 44.63 -6.52
N LYS A 33 17.66 44.75 -6.34
CA LYS A 33 17.04 45.78 -5.47
C LYS A 33 17.02 45.36 -3.99
N GLY A 34 17.45 44.14 -3.68
CA GLY A 34 17.40 43.57 -2.34
C GLY A 34 16.05 42.88 -2.05
N GLY A 35 16.14 41.71 -1.44
CA GLY A 35 15.00 40.82 -1.23
C GLY A 35 15.37 39.40 -1.62
N PHE A 36 14.37 38.56 -1.87
CA PHE A 36 14.60 37.21 -2.38
C PHE A 36 13.66 36.87 -3.53
N LEU A 37 14.06 35.91 -4.34
CA LEU A 37 13.35 35.48 -5.52
C LEU A 37 12.87 34.03 -5.36
N TRP A 38 11.62 33.77 -5.71
CA TRP A 38 11.11 32.42 -5.89
C TRP A 38 10.78 32.18 -7.37
N ILE A 39 11.33 31.11 -7.94
CA ILE A 39 11.07 30.66 -9.30
C ILE A 39 10.43 29.28 -9.19
N ALA A 40 9.20 29.13 -9.70
CA ALA A 40 8.50 27.86 -9.78
C ALA A 40 8.43 27.41 -11.24
N CYS A 41 9.05 26.27 -11.55
CA CYS A 41 9.06 25.66 -12.87
C CYS A 41 8.15 24.42 -12.85
N VAL A 42 7.16 24.38 -13.74
CA VAL A 42 6.25 23.24 -13.89
C VAL A 42 6.51 22.61 -15.26
N SER A 43 6.96 21.37 -15.28
CA SER A 43 7.33 20.64 -16.50
C SER A 43 8.25 21.47 -17.43
N PRO A 44 9.36 22.06 -16.91
CA PRO A 44 10.19 22.94 -17.72
C PRO A 44 10.90 22.15 -18.84
N GLU A 45 11.13 22.83 -19.97
CA GLU A 45 12.07 22.32 -20.96
C GLU A 45 13.51 22.40 -20.42
N ARG A 46 14.35 21.46 -20.83
CA ARG A 46 15.75 21.41 -20.35
C ARG A 46 16.50 22.74 -20.63
N ALA A 47 16.27 23.35 -21.77
CA ALA A 47 16.90 24.61 -22.15
C ALA A 47 16.49 25.78 -21.24
N GLU A 48 15.26 25.80 -20.75
CA GLU A 48 14.74 26.79 -19.80
C GLU A 48 15.39 26.62 -18.43
N LEU A 49 15.46 25.37 -17.91
CA LEU A 49 16.09 25.09 -16.64
C LEU A 49 17.61 25.33 -16.69
N ASP A 50 18.28 24.99 -17.80
CA ASP A 50 19.69 25.31 -18.04
C ASP A 50 19.99 26.83 -18.04
N ALA A 51 19.03 27.65 -18.52
CA ALA A 51 19.18 29.10 -18.48
C ALA A 51 19.09 29.64 -17.04
N ILE A 52 18.10 29.15 -16.27
CA ILE A 52 17.95 29.50 -14.84
C ILE A 52 19.18 29.03 -14.06
N ALA A 53 19.62 27.80 -14.27
CA ALA A 53 20.76 27.20 -13.56
C ALA A 53 22.06 28.01 -13.74
N ARG A 54 22.32 28.55 -14.92
CA ARG A 54 23.48 29.39 -15.19
C ARG A 54 23.48 30.68 -14.37
N GLU A 55 22.30 31.30 -14.21
CA GLU A 55 22.17 32.57 -13.47
C GLU A 55 22.30 32.40 -11.95
N PHE A 56 21.98 31.20 -11.44
CA PHE A 56 22.03 30.86 -10.01
C PHE A 56 23.18 29.94 -9.63
N SER A 57 24.13 29.68 -10.55
CA SER A 57 25.29 28.81 -10.35
C SER A 57 24.90 27.37 -9.91
N ILE A 58 23.76 26.88 -10.36
CA ILE A 58 23.31 25.51 -10.08
C ILE A 58 24.14 24.54 -10.92
N HIS A 59 24.61 23.47 -10.29
CA HIS A 59 25.49 22.51 -10.93
C HIS A 59 24.76 21.72 -12.05
N PRO A 60 25.40 21.46 -13.22
CA PRO A 60 24.75 20.74 -14.31
C PRO A 60 24.24 19.34 -13.96
N LEU A 61 24.89 18.65 -13.00
CA LEU A 61 24.40 17.36 -12.51
C LEU A 61 23.07 17.51 -11.79
N SER A 62 22.90 18.52 -10.94
CA SER A 62 21.65 18.83 -10.25
C SER A 62 20.51 19.15 -11.22
N VAL A 63 20.84 19.78 -12.37
CA VAL A 63 19.87 19.99 -13.46
C VAL A 63 19.52 18.66 -14.14
N ALA A 64 20.50 17.78 -14.36
CA ALA A 64 20.26 16.46 -14.95
C ALA A 64 19.35 15.61 -14.02
N ASP A 65 19.60 15.66 -12.72
CA ASP A 65 18.80 14.98 -11.70
C ASP A 65 17.30 15.36 -11.78
N CYS A 66 16.96 16.60 -12.14
CA CYS A 66 15.56 17.01 -12.33
C CYS A 66 14.82 16.24 -13.45
N PHE A 67 15.55 15.58 -14.34
CA PHE A 67 14.99 14.82 -15.48
C PHE A 67 15.14 13.31 -15.33
N ASP A 68 15.86 12.82 -14.30
CA ASP A 68 15.97 11.41 -14.00
C ASP A 68 14.72 10.90 -13.26
N GLU A 69 14.39 9.62 -13.44
CA GLU A 69 13.21 8.99 -12.83
C GLU A 69 13.59 8.18 -11.58
N ASP A 70 12.62 8.03 -10.66
CA ASP A 70 12.72 7.16 -9.48
C ASP A 70 13.82 7.54 -8.48
N GLN A 71 14.07 8.82 -8.30
CA GLN A 71 15.05 9.27 -7.33
C GLN A 71 14.55 9.13 -5.88
N ILE A 72 15.51 9.09 -4.97
CA ILE A 72 15.28 9.00 -3.53
C ILE A 72 15.38 10.39 -2.93
N PRO A 73 14.47 10.82 -2.04
CA PRO A 73 14.59 12.09 -1.33
C PRO A 73 15.99 12.26 -0.72
N LYS A 74 16.62 13.37 -1.04
CA LYS A 74 17.99 13.69 -0.63
C LYS A 74 18.17 15.18 -0.33
N ILE A 75 19.21 15.51 0.42
CA ILE A 75 19.66 16.86 0.65
C ILE A 75 21.17 16.94 0.45
N ASP A 76 21.61 17.78 -0.46
CA ASP A 76 23.00 17.99 -0.80
C ASP A 76 23.36 19.46 -0.68
N ALA A 77 24.36 19.76 0.14
CA ALA A 77 24.82 21.13 0.37
C ALA A 77 25.94 21.50 -0.61
N PHE A 78 25.71 22.54 -1.40
CA PHE A 78 26.70 23.20 -2.26
C PHE A 78 27.16 24.54 -1.64
N PRO A 79 28.24 25.14 -2.10
CA PRO A 79 28.71 26.41 -1.52
C PRO A 79 27.70 27.54 -1.55
N ASP A 80 26.91 27.66 -2.64
CA ASP A 80 26.02 28.78 -2.88
C ASP A 80 24.52 28.41 -2.72
N TYR A 81 24.20 27.11 -2.67
CA TYR A 81 22.83 26.61 -2.51
C TYR A 81 22.80 25.23 -1.86
N THR A 82 21.62 24.84 -1.42
CA THR A 82 21.31 23.47 -0.99
C THR A 82 20.30 22.87 -1.96
N GLU A 83 20.61 21.71 -2.51
CA GLU A 83 19.70 20.90 -3.29
C GLU A 83 18.87 20.02 -2.38
N ILE A 84 17.57 20.02 -2.58
CA ILE A 84 16.62 19.19 -1.85
C ILE A 84 15.72 18.51 -2.87
N LEU A 85 15.75 17.19 -2.89
CA LEU A 85 14.77 16.41 -3.61
C LEU A 85 13.76 15.87 -2.61
N PHE A 86 12.50 16.19 -2.80
CA PHE A 86 11.38 15.79 -1.95
C PHE A 86 10.30 15.12 -2.80
N ASN A 87 9.53 14.24 -2.21
CA ASN A 87 8.47 13.54 -2.91
C ASN A 87 7.09 14.05 -2.45
N ASP A 88 6.16 14.15 -3.38
CA ASP A 88 4.73 14.29 -3.11
C ASP A 88 4.07 12.93 -3.35
N ILE A 89 3.41 12.40 -2.33
CA ILE A 89 2.70 11.12 -2.39
C ILE A 89 1.26 11.38 -2.85
N VAL A 90 0.97 10.99 -4.08
CA VAL A 90 -0.31 11.26 -4.73
C VAL A 90 -1.19 10.03 -4.73
N SER A 91 -2.37 10.11 -4.11
CA SER A 91 -3.43 9.11 -4.34
C SER A 91 -4.21 9.48 -5.60
N SER A 92 -4.26 8.59 -6.59
CA SER A 92 -4.99 8.86 -7.83
C SER A 92 -5.60 7.57 -8.40
N PRO A 93 -6.83 7.64 -8.90
CA PRO A 93 -7.38 6.55 -9.72
C PRO A 93 -6.56 6.34 -11.00
N ASP A 94 -5.88 7.36 -11.51
CA ASP A 94 -5.04 7.29 -12.71
C ASP A 94 -3.62 6.72 -12.45
N ALA A 95 -3.19 6.60 -11.21
CA ALA A 95 -1.92 5.95 -10.85
C ALA A 95 -1.84 4.49 -11.32
N ARG A 96 -3.00 3.81 -11.48
CA ARG A 96 -3.09 2.47 -12.06
C ARG A 96 -2.70 2.43 -13.54
N VAL A 97 -3.05 3.44 -14.30
CA VAL A 97 -2.75 3.50 -15.74
C VAL A 97 -1.24 3.67 -15.95
N ARG A 98 -0.57 4.42 -15.09
CA ARG A 98 0.89 4.64 -15.16
C ARG A 98 1.69 3.43 -14.65
N ALA A 99 1.29 2.81 -13.54
CA ALA A 99 1.92 1.57 -13.06
C ALA A 99 1.80 0.41 -14.06
N ALA A 100 0.68 0.33 -14.79
CA ALA A 100 0.47 -0.65 -15.85
C ALA A 100 1.30 -0.35 -17.11
N SER A 101 1.57 0.92 -17.43
CA SER A 101 2.41 1.31 -18.58
C SER A 101 3.92 1.12 -18.33
N ALA A 102 4.36 1.17 -17.06
CA ALA A 102 5.74 0.91 -16.67
C ALA A 102 6.08 -0.59 -16.62
N SER A 103 5.07 -1.46 -16.48
CA SER A 103 5.23 -2.90 -16.56
C SER A 103 4.90 -3.37 -17.97
N SER A 104 5.90 -3.89 -18.72
CA SER A 104 5.76 -4.40 -20.10
C SER A 104 4.93 -5.69 -20.23
N ALA A 105 4.09 -6.04 -19.27
CA ALA A 105 3.12 -7.12 -19.32
C ALA A 105 1.73 -6.55 -19.57
N THR A 106 1.23 -6.71 -20.80
CA THR A 106 -0.12 -6.34 -21.24
C THR A 106 -1.17 -7.18 -20.48
N PRO A 107 -1.95 -6.63 -19.55
CA PRO A 107 -3.14 -7.32 -19.07
C PRO A 107 -4.26 -7.15 -20.09
N ALA A 108 -4.95 -8.25 -20.38
CA ALA A 108 -6.11 -8.25 -21.25
C ALA A 108 -7.20 -7.31 -20.68
N ALA A 109 -7.77 -6.47 -21.54
CA ALA A 109 -8.68 -5.37 -21.20
C ALA A 109 -10.08 -5.78 -20.67
N SER A 110 -10.28 -7.05 -20.26
CA SER A 110 -11.59 -7.59 -19.87
C SER A 110 -11.82 -7.80 -18.36
N ASP A 111 -10.79 -7.60 -17.50
CA ASP A 111 -10.90 -7.91 -16.06
C ASP A 111 -10.74 -6.70 -15.11
N ILE A 112 -10.98 -5.48 -15.60
CA ILE A 112 -11.00 -4.29 -14.74
C ILE A 112 -12.38 -4.19 -14.06
N GLY A 113 -12.65 -5.13 -13.18
CA GLY A 113 -13.73 -5.03 -12.20
C GLY A 113 -13.43 -3.89 -11.22
N SER A 114 -14.47 -3.18 -10.85
CA SER A 114 -14.54 -1.95 -10.03
C SER A 114 -13.98 -2.04 -8.59
N ALA A 115 -13.12 -2.99 -8.28
CA ALA A 115 -12.59 -3.21 -6.95
C ALA A 115 -11.31 -2.41 -6.69
N GLY A 116 -11.34 -1.48 -5.76
CA GLY A 116 -10.17 -0.85 -5.15
C GLY A 116 -9.63 0.39 -5.87
N ALA A 117 -10.49 1.26 -6.38
CA ALA A 117 -10.09 2.51 -7.07
C ALA A 117 -9.36 3.53 -6.16
N GLY A 118 -9.46 3.41 -4.83
CA GLY A 118 -8.99 4.41 -3.88
C GLY A 118 -7.53 4.30 -3.40
N CYS A 119 -6.86 3.17 -3.64
CA CYS A 119 -5.59 2.89 -2.96
C CYS A 119 -4.34 2.87 -3.87
N ALA A 120 -4.47 3.31 -5.12
CA ALA A 120 -3.30 3.42 -6.00
C ALA A 120 -2.53 4.71 -5.69
N VAL A 121 -1.23 4.58 -5.38
CA VAL A 121 -0.34 5.68 -5.03
C VAL A 121 0.71 5.83 -6.11
N SER A 122 1.02 7.08 -6.47
CA SER A 122 2.18 7.47 -7.27
C SER A 122 3.03 8.48 -6.52
N ILE A 123 4.29 8.58 -6.88
CA ILE A 123 5.21 9.59 -6.36
C ILE A 123 5.45 10.63 -7.44
N ALA A 124 5.34 11.90 -7.05
CA ALA A 124 5.73 13.04 -7.85
C ALA A 124 6.95 13.71 -7.21
N GLU A 125 8.03 13.89 -7.98
CA GLU A 125 9.28 14.45 -7.49
C GLU A 125 9.26 15.98 -7.53
N ILE A 126 9.74 16.60 -6.46
CA ILE A 126 9.90 18.05 -6.33
C ILE A 126 11.39 18.33 -6.09
N ASN A 127 12.04 18.98 -7.04
CA ASN A 127 13.43 19.42 -6.88
C ASN A 127 13.45 20.87 -6.44
N LEU A 128 14.18 21.15 -5.36
CA LEU A 128 14.29 22.47 -4.75
C LEU A 128 15.74 22.89 -4.68
N PHE A 129 16.06 24.06 -5.23
CA PHE A 129 17.36 24.69 -5.10
C PHE A 129 17.22 25.91 -4.19
N PHE A 130 17.71 25.78 -2.97
CA PHE A 130 17.54 26.75 -1.91
C PHE A 130 18.85 27.53 -1.68
N GLY A 131 18.85 28.81 -2.02
CA GLY A 131 19.95 29.73 -1.84
C GLY A 131 19.69 30.77 -0.74
N GLY A 132 20.66 31.65 -0.47
CA GLY A 132 20.53 32.71 0.54
C GLY A 132 19.48 33.76 0.19
N ASP A 133 19.31 34.05 -1.10
CA ASP A 133 18.41 35.09 -1.63
C ASP A 133 17.49 34.57 -2.77
N PHE A 134 17.45 33.25 -2.96
CA PHE A 134 16.58 32.64 -3.95
C PHE A 134 16.11 31.25 -3.52
N ILE A 135 15.01 30.81 -4.14
CA ILE A 135 14.58 29.42 -4.18
C ILE A 135 14.04 29.11 -5.57
N VAL A 136 14.48 28.00 -6.15
CA VAL A 136 13.96 27.46 -7.41
C VAL A 136 13.29 26.13 -7.09
N SER A 137 12.00 26.01 -7.43
CA SER A 137 11.25 24.75 -7.31
C SER A 137 10.93 24.23 -8.69
N VAL A 138 11.23 22.96 -8.94
CA VAL A 138 11.00 22.26 -10.21
C VAL A 138 10.04 21.13 -9.96
N PHE A 139 8.87 21.20 -10.60
CA PHE A 139 7.85 20.16 -10.58
C PHE A 139 7.87 19.46 -11.93
N ARG A 140 8.13 18.16 -11.90
CA ARG A 140 8.35 17.39 -13.12
C ARG A 140 7.08 17.15 -13.93
N ASP A 141 5.95 16.98 -13.26
CA ASP A 141 4.68 16.64 -13.88
C ASP A 141 3.59 17.66 -13.50
N GLU A 142 2.65 17.92 -14.41
CA GLU A 142 1.47 18.76 -14.12
C GLU A 142 0.61 18.16 -12.98
N THR A 143 0.70 16.86 -12.71
CA THR A 143 0.08 16.22 -11.54
C THR A 143 0.80 16.53 -10.22
N ALA A 144 2.10 16.82 -10.26
CA ALA A 144 2.84 17.41 -9.14
C ALA A 144 2.46 18.87 -8.91
N ALA A 145 1.79 19.51 -9.86
CA ALA A 145 1.22 20.86 -9.76
C ALA A 145 -0.01 20.97 -8.81
N ARG A 146 -0.27 19.96 -7.97
CA ARG A 146 -1.12 20.15 -6.78
C ARG A 146 -0.53 21.19 -5.83
N VAL A 147 0.80 21.30 -5.84
CA VAL A 147 1.56 22.37 -5.19
C VAL A 147 1.65 23.56 -6.14
N THR A 148 0.51 24.18 -6.48
CA THR A 148 0.51 25.34 -7.38
C THR A 148 1.20 26.53 -6.71
N PRO A 149 1.91 27.38 -7.46
CA PRO A 149 2.50 28.60 -6.92
C PRO A 149 1.49 29.47 -6.17
N GLU A 150 0.25 29.56 -6.66
CA GLU A 150 -0.83 30.34 -6.05
C GLU A 150 -1.23 29.77 -4.67
N ALA A 151 -1.35 28.43 -4.54
CA ALA A 151 -1.67 27.79 -3.27
C ALA A 151 -0.54 28.02 -2.24
N ILE A 152 0.72 27.92 -2.66
CA ILE A 152 1.87 28.21 -1.79
C ILE A 152 1.90 29.67 -1.35
N ILE A 153 1.60 30.62 -2.26
CA ILE A 153 1.51 32.04 -1.89
C ILE A 153 0.42 32.25 -0.83
N ASP A 154 -0.74 31.62 -1.02
CA ASP A 154 -1.84 31.69 -0.06
C ASP A 154 -1.43 31.09 1.30
N ASP A 155 -0.74 29.96 1.32
CA ASP A 155 -0.25 29.32 2.54
C ASP A 155 0.82 30.18 3.23
N VAL A 156 1.75 30.77 2.48
CA VAL A 156 2.73 31.73 2.99
C VAL A 156 2.06 32.96 3.62
N ILE A 157 0.95 33.43 3.04
CA ILE A 157 0.17 34.55 3.57
C ILE A 157 -0.58 34.14 4.84
N ARG A 158 -1.20 32.96 4.86
CA ARG A 158 -2.03 32.47 5.98
C ARG A 158 -1.20 32.08 7.19
N LEU A 159 -0.15 31.32 7.00
CA LEU A 159 0.65 30.74 8.09
C LEU A 159 1.46 31.75 8.88
N ARG A 160 1.74 32.97 8.38
CA ARG A 160 2.50 34.03 9.06
C ARG A 160 3.33 33.55 10.27
N PRO A 161 4.17 32.51 10.14
CA PRO A 161 4.93 32.02 11.26
C PRO A 161 5.87 33.14 11.74
N ARG A 162 5.82 33.42 13.02
CA ARG A 162 6.76 34.38 13.64
C ARG A 162 8.12 33.71 13.69
N GLY A 163 9.15 34.27 13.04
CA GLY A 163 10.53 33.78 13.14
C GLY A 163 11.07 33.07 11.90
N ILE A 164 10.26 32.73 10.90
CA ILE A 164 10.77 32.21 9.62
C ILE A 164 10.72 33.31 8.55
N HIS A 165 11.86 33.63 7.96
CA HIS A 165 12.01 34.74 7.02
C HIS A 165 12.76 34.31 5.75
N GLY A 166 12.65 35.15 4.70
CA GLY A 166 13.36 34.94 3.44
C GLY A 166 12.97 33.65 2.71
N PRO A 167 13.89 33.08 1.94
CA PRO A 167 13.65 31.87 1.15
C PRO A 167 13.24 30.64 1.99
N ALA A 168 13.72 30.55 3.24
CA ALA A 168 13.38 29.44 4.14
C ALA A 168 11.87 29.33 4.39
N ARG A 169 11.13 30.44 4.33
CA ARG A 169 9.69 30.47 4.49
C ARG A 169 8.97 29.79 3.31
N ILE A 170 9.44 30.02 2.09
CA ILE A 170 8.91 29.36 0.90
C ILE A 170 9.27 27.88 0.94
N LEU A 171 10.50 27.55 1.30
CA LEU A 171 10.94 26.16 1.47
C LEU A 171 10.03 25.41 2.44
N HIS A 172 9.77 25.97 3.62
CA HIS A 172 8.87 25.37 4.60
C HIS A 172 7.46 25.17 4.02
N ALA A 173 6.86 26.20 3.38
CA ALA A 173 5.52 26.13 2.82
C ALA A 173 5.41 25.08 1.70
N LEU A 174 6.47 24.90 0.89
CA LEU A 174 6.51 23.87 -0.15
C LEU A 174 6.52 22.47 0.45
N LEU A 175 7.37 22.22 1.45
CA LEU A 175 7.48 20.94 2.12
C LEU A 175 6.22 20.61 2.94
N ASP A 176 5.69 21.58 3.68
CA ASP A 176 4.46 21.45 4.45
C ASP A 176 3.27 21.06 3.57
N ARG A 177 3.13 21.75 2.44
CA ARG A 177 2.08 21.45 1.47
C ARG A 177 2.22 20.07 0.85
N ALA A 178 3.42 19.62 0.49
CA ALA A 178 3.66 18.29 -0.03
C ALA A 178 3.30 17.20 1.01
N ILE A 179 3.66 17.43 2.28
CA ILE A 179 3.33 16.53 3.39
C ILE A 179 1.81 16.48 3.62
N GLU A 180 1.11 17.63 3.63
CA GLU A 180 -0.35 17.68 3.75
C GLU A 180 -1.06 16.93 2.64
N LEU A 181 -0.57 17.06 1.39
CA LEU A 181 -1.14 16.39 0.22
C LEU A 181 -0.90 14.88 0.23
N SER A 182 0.06 14.38 1.01
CA SER A 182 0.33 12.96 1.19
C SER A 182 -0.65 12.29 2.16
N PHE A 183 -1.29 13.05 3.07
CA PHE A 183 -2.19 12.52 4.10
C PHE A 183 -3.35 11.68 3.54
N PRO A 184 -4.10 12.12 2.50
CA PRO A 184 -5.21 11.34 1.96
C PRO A 184 -4.78 9.97 1.39
N ALA A 185 -3.52 9.83 0.94
CA ALA A 185 -3.00 8.57 0.44
C ALA A 185 -2.73 7.57 1.58
N VAL A 186 -2.23 8.06 2.70
CA VAL A 186 -2.00 7.25 3.91
C VAL A 186 -3.35 6.80 4.51
N ASP A 187 -4.30 7.73 4.63
CA ASP A 187 -5.63 7.49 5.16
C ASP A 187 -6.40 6.45 4.33
N ALA A 188 -6.37 6.60 2.99
CA ALA A 188 -7.00 5.64 2.08
C ALA A 188 -6.40 4.22 2.17
N ALA A 189 -5.12 4.09 2.51
CA ALA A 189 -4.50 2.78 2.71
C ALA A 189 -5.00 2.13 4.01
N SER A 190 -5.11 2.89 5.10
CA SER A 190 -5.65 2.46 6.38
C SER A 190 -7.13 2.02 6.25
N ASP A 191 -7.95 2.84 5.57
CA ASP A 191 -9.35 2.50 5.29
C ASP A 191 -9.47 1.22 4.44
N GLY A 192 -8.61 1.07 3.43
CA GLY A 192 -8.59 -0.13 2.60
C GLY A 192 -8.25 -1.41 3.37
N ILE A 193 -7.42 -1.32 4.40
CA ILE A 193 -7.11 -2.45 5.30
C ILE A 193 -8.30 -2.76 6.19
N ALA A 194 -8.95 -1.75 6.76
CA ALA A 194 -10.15 -1.94 7.56
C ALA A 194 -11.28 -2.62 6.78
N GLU A 195 -11.48 -2.22 5.52
CA GLU A 195 -12.43 -2.89 4.62
C GLU A 195 -12.06 -4.36 4.36
N LEU A 196 -10.76 -4.67 4.16
CA LEU A 196 -10.29 -6.06 3.99
C LEU A 196 -10.47 -6.89 5.27
N GLU A 197 -10.31 -6.29 6.45
CA GLU A 197 -10.60 -6.96 7.73
C GLU A 197 -12.08 -7.32 7.84
N ASP A 198 -12.97 -6.40 7.52
CA ASP A 198 -14.42 -6.64 7.50
C ASP A 198 -14.80 -7.71 6.47
N GLU A 199 -14.24 -7.67 5.26
CA GLU A 199 -14.43 -8.70 4.25
C GLU A 199 -13.97 -10.09 4.74
N CYS A 200 -12.83 -10.17 5.42
CA CYS A 200 -12.29 -11.40 5.99
C CYS A 200 -13.23 -12.01 7.04
N LEU A 201 -13.73 -11.16 7.94
CA LEU A 201 -14.60 -11.59 9.05
C LEU A 201 -15.99 -12.01 8.56
N LEU A 202 -16.57 -11.30 7.60
CA LEU A 202 -17.91 -11.58 7.05
C LEU A 202 -17.87 -12.68 5.98
N GLY A 203 -16.77 -12.80 5.23
CA GLY A 203 -16.58 -13.71 4.11
C GLY A 203 -15.95 -15.07 4.44
N GLU A 204 -15.99 -15.51 5.70
CA GLU A 204 -15.40 -16.79 6.14
C GLU A 204 -13.90 -16.94 5.79
N GLY A 205 -13.14 -15.84 5.90
CA GLY A 205 -11.72 -15.82 5.59
C GLY A 205 -11.39 -15.62 4.11
N ARG A 206 -12.33 -15.08 3.32
CA ARG A 206 -12.08 -14.72 1.93
C ARG A 206 -11.85 -13.21 1.82
N ILE A 207 -10.72 -12.82 1.27
CA ILE A 207 -10.38 -11.44 0.92
C ILE A 207 -10.09 -11.36 -0.57
N ASP A 208 -10.25 -10.17 -1.16
CA ASP A 208 -9.81 -9.91 -2.53
C ASP A 208 -8.27 -9.84 -2.60
N PRO A 209 -7.59 -10.81 -3.25
CA PRO A 209 -6.13 -10.79 -3.33
C PRO A 209 -5.59 -9.62 -4.15
N ALA A 210 -6.35 -9.12 -5.14
CA ALA A 210 -5.92 -8.00 -5.97
C ALA A 210 -5.92 -6.70 -5.16
N LYS A 211 -6.95 -6.48 -4.33
CA LYS A 211 -7.05 -5.34 -3.42
C LYS A 211 -5.94 -5.38 -2.36
N ALA A 212 -5.72 -6.52 -1.72
CA ALA A 212 -4.64 -6.70 -0.74
C ALA A 212 -3.25 -6.45 -1.36
N HIS A 213 -3.02 -6.89 -2.61
CA HIS A 213 -1.78 -6.67 -3.33
C HIS A 213 -1.58 -5.18 -3.66
N ALA A 214 -2.61 -4.47 -4.13
CA ALA A 214 -2.56 -3.04 -4.44
C ALA A 214 -2.23 -2.21 -3.19
N ILE A 215 -2.88 -2.49 -2.05
CA ILE A 215 -2.58 -1.84 -0.77
C ILE A 215 -1.13 -2.10 -0.36
N ARG A 216 -0.66 -3.33 -0.48
CA ARG A 216 0.73 -3.70 -0.15
C ARG A 216 1.74 -2.93 -1.00
N GLN A 217 1.49 -2.77 -2.30
CA GLN A 217 2.35 -1.98 -3.19
C GLN A 217 2.39 -0.52 -2.77
N SER A 218 1.22 0.07 -2.50
CA SER A 218 1.09 1.47 -2.05
C SER A 218 1.83 1.71 -0.73
N LEU A 219 1.64 0.84 0.26
CA LEU A 219 2.35 0.93 1.55
C LEU A 219 3.87 0.78 1.39
N THR A 220 4.33 -0.06 0.46
CA THR A 220 5.76 -0.24 0.20
C THR A 220 6.38 1.02 -0.42
N LEU A 221 5.65 1.64 -1.35
CA LEU A 221 6.08 2.87 -2.02
C LEU A 221 6.10 4.05 -1.04
N MET A 222 5.01 4.24 -0.28
CA MET A 222 4.91 5.28 0.76
C MET A 222 6.01 5.13 1.81
N ARG A 223 6.25 3.91 2.30
CA ARG A 223 7.31 3.66 3.29
C ARG A 223 8.68 4.05 2.76
N LYS A 224 9.00 3.70 1.50
CA LYS A 224 10.28 4.05 0.87
C LYS A 224 10.46 5.56 0.84
N SER A 225 9.46 6.32 0.44
CA SER A 225 9.50 7.78 0.36
C SER A 225 9.61 8.41 1.75
N LEU A 226 8.64 8.14 2.63
CA LEU A 226 8.56 8.73 3.97
C LEU A 226 9.80 8.46 4.83
N PHE A 227 10.45 7.30 4.65
CA PHE A 227 11.70 6.99 5.37
C PHE A 227 12.80 7.97 5.00
N HIS A 228 13.00 8.26 3.72
CA HIS A 228 14.04 9.19 3.26
C HIS A 228 13.66 10.64 3.51
N GLU A 229 12.38 11.01 3.38
CA GLU A 229 11.87 12.34 3.73
C GLU A 229 12.10 12.66 5.21
N ARG A 230 11.81 11.70 6.09
CA ARG A 230 12.09 11.86 7.53
C ARG A 230 13.57 12.11 7.80
N GLU A 231 14.47 11.37 7.13
CA GLU A 231 15.91 11.54 7.28
C GLU A 231 16.36 12.92 6.77
N LEU A 232 15.81 13.35 5.63
CA LEU A 232 16.05 14.68 5.06
C LEU A 232 15.60 15.78 6.03
N LEU A 233 14.38 15.70 6.56
CA LEU A 233 13.85 16.69 7.51
C LEU A 233 14.63 16.68 8.83
N ALA A 234 15.09 15.52 9.30
CA ALA A 234 15.99 15.45 10.47
C ALA A 234 17.28 16.22 10.25
N ARG A 235 17.85 16.17 9.03
CA ARG A 235 19.04 16.95 8.68
C ARG A 235 18.75 18.45 8.63
N LEU A 236 17.61 18.85 8.04
CA LEU A 236 17.19 20.27 8.04
C LEU A 236 16.97 20.81 9.45
N ALA A 237 16.29 20.04 10.31
CA ALA A 237 16.01 20.42 11.70
C ALA A 237 17.29 20.52 12.57
N ARG A 238 18.38 19.81 12.20
CA ARG A 238 19.68 19.87 12.90
C ARG A 238 20.65 20.91 12.34
N LYS A 239 20.21 21.74 11.39
CA LYS A 239 21.03 22.77 10.74
C LYS A 239 22.21 22.21 9.92
N ASP A 240 22.01 21.05 9.28
CA ASP A 240 23.03 20.51 8.36
C ASP A 240 23.21 21.40 7.11
N SER A 241 22.23 22.26 6.78
CA SER A 241 22.35 23.30 5.78
C SER A 241 22.73 24.64 6.44
N PRO A 242 23.85 25.27 6.07
CA PRO A 242 24.25 26.55 6.61
C PRO A 242 23.33 27.70 6.20
N LEU A 243 22.52 27.51 5.16
CA LEU A 243 21.60 28.51 4.61
C LEU A 243 20.26 28.56 5.38
N VAL A 244 19.94 27.54 6.19
CA VAL A 244 18.72 27.53 7.02
C VAL A 244 18.93 28.38 8.27
N PRO A 245 18.12 29.44 8.48
CA PRO A 245 18.21 30.27 9.67
C PRO A 245 17.88 29.48 10.94
N GLU A 246 18.60 29.77 12.03
CA GLU A 246 18.41 29.07 13.32
C GLU A 246 16.98 29.20 13.87
N GLU A 247 16.36 30.34 13.67
CA GLU A 247 14.98 30.64 14.07
C GLU A 247 13.95 29.77 13.31
N SER A 248 14.34 29.20 12.15
CA SER A 248 13.48 28.35 11.31
C SER A 248 13.51 26.89 11.72
N LEU A 249 14.49 26.43 12.51
CA LEU A 249 14.69 25.01 12.82
C LEU A 249 13.48 24.36 13.50
N ILE A 250 12.77 25.11 14.35
CA ILE A 250 11.57 24.62 15.03
C ILE A 250 10.45 24.22 14.04
N TYR A 251 10.32 24.93 12.93
CA TYR A 251 9.32 24.64 11.91
C TYR A 251 9.68 23.39 11.10
N PHE A 252 10.97 23.18 10.78
CA PHE A 252 11.41 21.94 10.15
C PHE A 252 11.36 20.75 11.10
N SER A 253 11.49 20.96 12.41
CA SER A 253 11.24 19.92 13.42
C SER A 253 9.77 19.48 13.46
N ASP A 254 8.84 20.42 13.31
CA ASP A 254 7.40 20.12 13.22
C ASP A 254 7.07 19.25 11.98
N LEU A 255 7.65 19.62 10.81
CA LEU A 255 7.51 18.80 9.60
C LEU A 255 8.10 17.38 9.79
N TYR A 256 9.24 17.28 10.48
CA TYR A 256 9.83 15.98 10.82
C TYR A 256 8.85 15.13 11.65
N ASP A 257 8.21 15.72 12.65
CA ASP A 257 7.27 15.01 13.51
C ASP A 257 6.03 14.53 12.73
N HIS A 258 5.53 15.33 11.77
CA HIS A 258 4.45 14.94 10.88
C HIS A 258 4.82 13.73 10.00
N VAL A 259 5.98 13.77 9.34
CA VAL A 259 6.44 12.65 8.50
C VAL A 259 6.75 11.41 9.34
N ALA A 260 7.33 11.58 10.53
CA ALA A 260 7.57 10.47 11.44
C ALA A 260 6.27 9.78 11.88
N LYS A 261 5.20 10.56 12.13
CA LYS A 261 3.86 10.03 12.41
C LYS A 261 3.31 9.24 11.22
N PHE A 262 3.38 9.79 10.00
CA PHE A 262 2.89 9.09 8.80
C PHE A 262 3.64 7.79 8.56
N LEU A 263 4.97 7.81 8.70
CA LEU A 263 5.78 6.59 8.60
C LEU A 263 5.34 5.54 9.63
N GLY A 264 5.09 5.95 10.88
CA GLY A 264 4.59 5.06 11.93
C GLY A 264 3.23 4.45 11.57
N THR A 265 2.31 5.24 11.00
CA THR A 265 1.01 4.73 10.50
C THR A 265 1.22 3.70 9.39
N VAL A 266 2.04 4.00 8.37
CA VAL A 266 2.32 3.09 7.26
C VAL A 266 2.97 1.79 7.74
N GLU A 267 3.84 1.84 8.75
CA GLU A 267 4.44 0.63 9.34
C GLU A 267 3.40 -0.20 10.10
N ALA A 268 2.52 0.43 10.88
CA ALA A 268 1.42 -0.25 11.56
C ALA A 268 0.45 -0.90 10.56
N ASP A 269 0.12 -0.22 9.48
CA ASP A 269 -0.73 -0.72 8.41
C ASP A 269 -0.14 -1.94 7.70
N ARG A 270 1.18 -1.95 7.47
CA ARG A 270 1.88 -3.13 6.91
C ARG A 270 1.81 -4.34 7.85
N ASP A 271 1.95 -4.10 9.14
CA ASP A 271 1.84 -5.16 10.15
C ASP A 271 0.40 -5.65 10.25
N ALA A 272 -0.61 -4.77 10.20
CA ALA A 272 -2.02 -5.13 10.14
C ALA A 272 -2.34 -5.99 8.91
N LEU A 273 -1.87 -5.61 7.72
CA LEU A 273 -2.05 -6.40 6.49
C LEU A 273 -1.39 -7.79 6.59
N THR A 274 -0.23 -7.88 7.25
CA THR A 274 0.45 -9.15 7.49
C THR A 274 -0.34 -10.04 8.44
N ASN A 275 -0.88 -9.46 9.52
CA ASN A 275 -1.73 -10.16 10.48
C ASN A 275 -3.04 -10.63 9.82
N LEU A 276 -3.63 -9.81 8.95
CA LEU A 276 -4.82 -10.17 8.19
C LEU A 276 -4.57 -11.39 7.29
N ALA A 277 -3.43 -11.46 6.62
CA ALA A 277 -3.06 -12.63 5.83
C ALA A 277 -2.95 -13.89 6.69
N GLN A 278 -2.39 -13.79 7.90
CA GLN A 278 -2.33 -14.93 8.84
C GLN A 278 -3.73 -15.33 9.34
N LEU A 279 -4.58 -14.37 9.64
CA LEU A 279 -5.97 -14.61 10.05
C LEU A 279 -6.75 -15.35 8.94
N THR A 280 -6.61 -14.91 7.70
CA THR A 280 -7.21 -15.54 6.51
C THR A 280 -6.81 -17.00 6.39
N LEU A 281 -5.52 -17.31 6.57
CA LEU A 281 -5.01 -18.68 6.55
C LEU A 281 -5.57 -19.52 7.71
N ALA A 282 -5.66 -18.93 8.91
CA ALA A 282 -6.19 -19.62 10.09
C ALA A 282 -7.68 -19.96 9.93
N ILE A 283 -8.51 -19.02 9.43
CA ILE A 283 -9.93 -19.25 9.17
C ILE A 283 -10.11 -20.32 8.10
N SER A 284 -9.39 -20.23 6.97
CA SER A 284 -9.44 -21.23 5.89
C SER A 284 -9.00 -22.60 6.36
N GLY A 285 -7.96 -22.68 7.19
CA GLY A 285 -7.47 -23.93 7.81
C GLY A 285 -8.53 -24.57 8.72
N ASN A 286 -9.20 -23.78 9.54
CA ASN A 286 -10.30 -24.24 10.39
C ASN A 286 -11.48 -24.78 9.57
N GLU A 287 -11.85 -24.12 8.49
CA GLU A 287 -12.94 -24.59 7.64
C GLU A 287 -12.57 -25.89 6.92
N MET A 288 -11.33 -26.02 6.41
CA MET A 288 -10.82 -27.30 5.86
C MET A 288 -10.85 -28.41 6.91
N ALA A 289 -10.45 -28.13 8.15
CA ALA A 289 -10.50 -29.09 9.24
C ALA A 289 -11.96 -29.53 9.57
N ARG A 290 -12.92 -28.59 9.58
CA ARG A 290 -14.34 -28.88 9.74
C ARG A 290 -14.90 -29.76 8.61
N GLN A 291 -14.55 -29.46 7.36
CA GLN A 291 -14.96 -30.26 6.20
C GLN A 291 -14.35 -31.66 6.24
N ALA A 292 -13.05 -31.76 6.56
CA ALA A 292 -12.40 -33.05 6.75
C ALA A 292 -13.04 -33.88 7.88
N ALA A 293 -13.41 -33.25 8.99
CA ALA A 293 -14.13 -33.92 10.07
C ALA A 293 -15.53 -34.40 9.66
N LYS A 294 -16.29 -33.60 8.87
CA LYS A 294 -17.57 -34.02 8.30
C LYS A 294 -17.42 -35.24 7.36
N THR A 295 -16.43 -35.16 6.45
CA THR A 295 -16.15 -36.25 5.50
C THR A 295 -15.71 -37.51 6.26
N ASN A 296 -14.87 -37.40 7.26
CA ASN A 296 -14.44 -38.54 8.08
C ASN A 296 -15.62 -39.18 8.81
N ARG A 297 -16.54 -38.39 9.40
CA ARG A 297 -17.75 -38.91 10.04
C ARG A 297 -18.64 -39.66 9.03
N SER A 298 -18.76 -39.13 7.81
CA SER A 298 -19.57 -39.80 6.76
C SER A 298 -18.91 -41.11 6.30
N MET A 299 -17.58 -41.12 6.12
CA MET A 299 -16.80 -42.32 5.82
C MET A 299 -16.91 -43.36 6.94
N THR A 300 -16.78 -42.93 8.20
CA THR A 300 -16.98 -43.81 9.34
C THR A 300 -18.35 -44.49 9.34
N ARG A 301 -19.41 -43.72 9.11
CA ARG A 301 -20.78 -44.28 8.97
C ARG A 301 -20.89 -45.28 7.84
N LEU A 302 -20.34 -44.98 6.67
CA LEU A 302 -20.32 -45.89 5.52
C LEU A 302 -19.55 -47.16 5.83
N THR A 303 -18.38 -47.04 6.48
CA THR A 303 -17.58 -48.19 6.92
C THR A 303 -18.33 -49.08 7.90
N PHE A 304 -19.08 -48.51 8.87
CA PHE A 304 -19.93 -49.27 9.78
C PHE A 304 -20.98 -50.07 9.03
N ILE A 305 -21.70 -49.42 8.11
CA ILE A 305 -22.74 -50.11 7.31
C ILE A 305 -22.10 -51.26 6.51
N THR A 306 -21.01 -50.97 5.77
CA THR A 306 -20.38 -51.95 4.90
C THR A 306 -19.81 -53.14 5.70
N THR A 307 -19.15 -52.87 6.82
CA THR A 307 -18.55 -53.92 7.66
C THR A 307 -19.60 -54.83 8.30
N ILE A 308 -20.80 -54.29 8.60
CA ILE A 308 -21.92 -55.11 9.13
C ILE A 308 -22.60 -55.88 8.01
N PHE A 309 -22.92 -55.22 6.90
CA PHE A 309 -23.75 -55.84 5.83
C PHE A 309 -22.94 -56.79 4.93
N MET A 310 -21.65 -56.58 4.70
CA MET A 310 -20.85 -57.38 3.80
C MET A 310 -20.81 -58.90 4.22
N PRO A 311 -20.49 -59.26 5.47
CA PRO A 311 -20.54 -60.67 5.87
C PRO A 311 -21.98 -61.21 5.90
N LEU A 312 -22.98 -60.39 6.25
CA LEU A 312 -24.35 -60.81 6.23
C LEU A 312 -24.84 -61.12 4.80
N THR A 313 -24.46 -60.30 3.81
CA THR A 313 -24.77 -60.54 2.41
C THR A 313 -24.11 -61.81 1.88
N LEU A 314 -22.85 -62.07 2.29
CA LEU A 314 -22.15 -63.33 1.94
C LEU A 314 -22.88 -64.57 2.48
N VAL A 315 -23.25 -64.53 3.77
CA VAL A 315 -23.98 -65.65 4.41
C VAL A 315 -25.35 -65.83 3.80
N ALA A 316 -26.08 -64.76 3.51
CA ALA A 316 -27.37 -64.80 2.83
C ALA A 316 -27.25 -65.35 1.41
N GLY A 317 -26.20 -64.98 0.65
CA GLY A 317 -25.90 -65.51 -0.66
C GLY A 317 -25.64 -67.02 -0.67
N ILE A 318 -24.83 -67.51 0.26
CA ILE A 318 -24.57 -68.93 0.41
C ILE A 318 -25.86 -69.70 0.82
N GLY A 319 -26.60 -69.15 1.77
CA GLY A 319 -27.85 -69.76 2.24
C GLY A 319 -28.98 -69.74 1.20
N GLY A 320 -28.90 -68.90 0.18
CA GLY A 320 -29.83 -68.79 -0.96
C GLY A 320 -29.49 -69.76 -2.11
N MET A 321 -28.37 -70.47 -2.08
CA MET A 321 -28.01 -71.43 -3.12
C MET A 321 -28.80 -72.75 -2.97
N SER A 322 -29.16 -73.35 -4.11
CA SER A 322 -29.97 -74.61 -4.14
C SER A 322 -29.21 -75.78 -3.48
N GLU A 323 -27.91 -75.79 -3.49
CA GLU A 323 -27.08 -76.80 -2.81
C GLU A 323 -27.29 -76.82 -1.30
N TRP A 324 -27.57 -75.67 -0.65
CA TRP A 324 -27.85 -75.60 0.79
C TRP A 324 -29.12 -76.38 1.16
N THR A 325 -30.19 -76.34 0.35
CA THR A 325 -31.40 -77.08 0.53
C THR A 325 -31.22 -78.56 0.27
N MET A 326 -30.29 -78.96 -0.62
CA MET A 326 -29.95 -80.36 -0.86
C MET A 326 -29.23 -81.02 0.34
N ILE A 327 -28.31 -80.29 1.01
CA ILE A 327 -27.54 -80.75 2.15
C ILE A 327 -28.42 -80.87 3.41
N THR A 328 -29.42 -79.98 3.60
CA THR A 328 -30.24 -79.91 4.81
C THR A 328 -31.53 -80.76 4.76
N GLY A 329 -31.87 -81.33 3.62
CA GLY A 329 -33.04 -82.17 3.42
C GLY A 329 -34.37 -81.35 3.34
N GLN A 330 -35.32 -81.79 2.43
CA GLN A 330 -36.55 -81.07 2.22
C GLN A 330 -37.56 -81.05 3.39
N GLU A 331 -37.43 -81.97 4.31
CA GLU A 331 -38.35 -82.08 5.46
C GLU A 331 -37.99 -81.04 6.58
N ASN A 332 -36.76 -80.64 6.71
CA ASN A 332 -36.28 -79.77 7.82
C ASN A 332 -35.99 -78.30 7.39
N TRP A 333 -36.50 -77.87 6.25
CA TRP A 333 -36.18 -76.52 5.70
C TRP A 333 -36.47 -75.35 6.69
N LYS A 334 -37.58 -75.44 7.46
CA LYS A 334 -37.95 -74.39 8.45
C LYS A 334 -36.92 -74.30 9.57
N ALA A 335 -36.39 -75.39 10.05
CA ALA A 335 -35.35 -75.40 11.12
C ALA A 335 -34.04 -74.88 10.57
N SER A 336 -33.65 -75.24 9.36
CA SER A 336 -32.43 -74.78 8.70
C SER A 336 -32.42 -73.27 8.46
N TYR A 337 -33.52 -72.68 8.00
CA TYR A 337 -33.69 -71.22 7.83
C TYR A 337 -33.70 -70.51 9.17
N ALA A 338 -34.31 -71.06 10.22
CA ALA A 338 -34.28 -70.45 11.55
C ALA A 338 -32.85 -70.41 12.11
N ILE A 339 -32.05 -71.49 11.92
CA ILE A 339 -30.63 -71.51 12.31
C ILE A 339 -29.82 -70.52 11.52
N LEU A 340 -30.01 -70.39 10.22
CA LEU A 340 -29.34 -69.38 9.36
C LEU A 340 -29.64 -67.96 9.82
N LEU A 341 -30.93 -67.65 10.11
CA LEU A 341 -31.32 -66.32 10.61
C LEU A 341 -30.70 -66.02 11.99
N CYS A 342 -30.67 -67.02 12.90
CA CYS A 342 -30.00 -66.86 14.19
C CYS A 342 -28.49 -66.63 14.02
N ALA A 343 -27.81 -67.36 13.14
CA ALA A 343 -26.39 -67.16 12.85
C ALA A 343 -26.12 -65.77 12.27
N MET A 344 -26.95 -65.31 11.32
CA MET A 344 -26.85 -63.95 10.77
C MET A 344 -27.02 -62.88 11.85
N ALA A 345 -28.00 -63.00 12.73
CA ALA A 345 -28.23 -62.06 13.83
C ALA A 345 -27.03 -62.00 14.78
N LEU A 346 -26.47 -63.19 15.08
CA LEU A 346 -25.31 -63.30 15.96
C LEU A 346 -24.04 -62.69 15.34
N ILE A 347 -23.79 -62.89 14.05
CA ILE A 347 -22.72 -62.24 13.28
C ILE A 347 -22.91 -60.72 13.25
N GLY A 348 -24.12 -60.23 13.00
CA GLY A 348 -24.44 -58.80 12.98
C GLY A 348 -24.20 -58.12 14.31
N VAL A 349 -24.62 -58.74 15.42
CA VAL A 349 -24.39 -58.25 16.79
C VAL A 349 -22.90 -58.29 17.13
N ALA A 350 -22.21 -59.35 16.81
CA ALA A 350 -20.77 -59.51 17.06
C ALA A 350 -19.96 -58.41 16.33
N ASN A 351 -20.26 -58.17 15.03
CA ASN A 351 -19.62 -57.10 14.26
C ASN A 351 -19.92 -55.74 14.83
N TYR A 352 -21.18 -55.47 15.21
CA TYR A 352 -21.53 -54.19 15.85
C TYR A 352 -20.78 -53.95 17.17
N LEU A 353 -20.68 -54.99 18.03
CA LEU A 353 -19.96 -54.89 19.29
C LEU A 353 -18.46 -54.73 19.07
N ALA A 354 -17.86 -55.45 18.13
CA ALA A 354 -16.45 -55.30 17.75
C ALA A 354 -16.14 -53.89 17.24
N LEU A 355 -16.92 -53.34 16.37
CA LEU A 355 -16.79 -51.99 15.84
C LEU A 355 -16.97 -50.95 16.95
N LYS A 356 -17.93 -51.09 17.84
CA LYS A 356 -18.13 -50.22 19.00
C LYS A 356 -16.95 -50.28 19.98
N TRP A 357 -16.33 -51.42 20.15
CA TRP A 357 -15.17 -51.58 20.99
C TRP A 357 -13.89 -50.97 20.37
N LEU A 358 -13.68 -51.16 19.05
CA LEU A 358 -12.56 -50.51 18.33
C LEU A 358 -12.67 -49.00 18.35
N ASN A 359 -13.88 -48.46 18.22
CA ASN A 359 -14.13 -47.03 18.19
C ASN A 359 -14.11 -46.38 19.61
N ARG A 360 -14.01 -47.16 20.67
CA ARG A 360 -13.84 -46.72 22.07
C ARG A 360 -12.38 -46.57 22.52
N LYS A 361 -11.42 -47.03 21.70
CA LYS A 361 -9.99 -46.74 21.95
C LYS A 361 -9.63 -45.46 21.23
N PRO A 362 -9.13 -44.43 21.98
CA PRO A 362 -8.71 -43.14 21.44
C PRO A 362 -7.55 -43.27 20.44
#